data_02edc9271904bd729d43b25aff92121e
#
_entry.id   02edc9271904bd729d43b25aff92121e
#
_cell.length_a   1.000
_cell.length_b   1.000
_cell.length_c   1.000
_cell.angle_alpha   90.00
_cell.angle_beta   90.00
_cell.angle_gamma   90.00
#
_symmetry.space_group_name_H-M   'P 1'
#
loop_
_entity.id
_entity.type
_entity.pdbx_description
1 polymer ?
#
loop_
_entity_poly.entity_id
_entity_poly.type
_entity_poly.pdbx_seq_one_letter_code
_entity_poly.pdbx_strand_id
1 'polypeptide(L)' 'TLFLGECKYHKNPVDADVYFALQEKAQSNREIQQTYPGFRILYGIFSKSDFTKRLYDLAAANEALFLINEDKIVGK' A
#
# COMPACT_ATOMS: atom_id res chain seq x y z
N THR A 1 13.00 9.02 0.20
CA THR A 1 11.66 8.42 0.19
C THR A 1 11.64 7.20 -0.71
N LEU A 2 11.16 6.09 -0.19
CA LEU A 2 11.04 4.84 -0.92
C LEU A 2 9.56 4.51 -1.12
N PHE A 3 9.18 4.15 -2.34
CA PHE A 3 7.81 3.79 -2.68
C PHE A 3 7.71 2.30 -2.94
N LEU A 4 6.85 1.60 -2.18
CA LEU A 4 6.56 0.18 -2.38
C LEU A 4 5.16 0.03 -2.94
N GLY A 5 5.05 -0.58 -4.13
CA GLY A 5 3.78 -0.77 -4.80
C GLY A 5 3.40 -2.23 -4.92
N GLU A 6 2.10 -2.50 -4.89
CA GLU A 6 1.54 -3.82 -5.12
C GLU A 6 0.36 -3.71 -6.07
N CYS A 7 0.33 -4.56 -7.10
CA CYS A 7 -0.76 -4.58 -8.07
C CYS A 7 -1.63 -5.80 -7.83
N LYS A 8 -2.93 -5.60 -7.68
CA LYS A 8 -3.90 -6.67 -7.46
C LYS A 8 -5.00 -6.59 -8.52
N TYR A 9 -5.15 -7.66 -9.28
CA TYR A 9 -6.15 -7.75 -10.35
C TYR A 9 -7.18 -8.83 -10.00
N HIS A 10 -7.88 -8.64 -8.88
CA HIS A 10 -8.91 -9.56 -8.43
C HIS A 10 -10.29 -9.03 -8.77
N LYS A 11 -11.27 -9.95 -8.88
CA LYS A 11 -12.67 -9.58 -9.05
C LYS A 11 -13.26 -9.02 -7.78
N ASN A 12 -12.79 -9.50 -6.63
CA ASN A 12 -13.26 -9.05 -5.33
C ASN A 12 -12.52 -7.79 -4.88
N PRO A 13 -13.15 -6.95 -4.06
CA PRO A 13 -12.47 -5.77 -3.51
C PRO A 13 -11.22 -6.14 -2.73
N VAL A 14 -10.19 -5.32 -2.86
CA VAL A 14 -8.93 -5.51 -2.14
C VAL A 14 -9.10 -5.08 -0.69
N ASP A 15 -8.67 -5.92 0.24
CA ASP A 15 -8.82 -5.67 1.67
C ASP A 15 -7.48 -5.28 2.30
N ALA A 16 -7.55 -4.95 3.59
CA ALA A 16 -6.42 -4.43 4.37
C ALA A 16 -5.26 -5.41 4.52
N ASP A 17 -5.48 -6.71 4.33
CA ASP A 17 -4.43 -7.71 4.42
C ASP A 17 -3.28 -7.45 3.44
N VAL A 18 -3.58 -6.87 2.28
CA VAL A 18 -2.56 -6.51 1.30
C VAL A 18 -1.62 -5.45 1.85
N TYR A 19 -2.16 -4.46 2.55
CA TYR A 19 -1.36 -3.42 3.18
C TYR A 19 -0.46 -3.99 4.27
N PHE A 20 -1.00 -4.86 5.11
CA PHE A 20 -0.21 -5.48 6.17
C PHE A 20 0.91 -6.36 5.59
N ALA A 21 0.65 -7.04 4.50
CA ALA A 21 1.68 -7.83 3.82
C ALA A 21 2.81 -6.94 3.27
N LEU A 22 2.47 -5.77 2.74
CA LEU A 22 3.47 -4.81 2.28
C LEU A 22 4.32 -4.28 3.42
N GLN A 23 3.69 -3.96 4.55
CA GLN A 23 4.42 -3.50 5.74
C GLN A 23 5.40 -4.57 6.23
N GLU A 24 4.95 -5.82 6.28
CA GLU A 24 5.79 -6.93 6.69
C GLU A 24 6.98 -7.12 5.76
N LYS A 25 6.76 -7.02 4.45
CA LYS A 25 7.82 -7.07 3.46
C LYS A 25 8.88 -6.00 3.70
N ALA A 26 8.43 -4.78 3.96
CA ALA A 26 9.34 -3.66 4.21
C ALA A 26 10.16 -3.87 5.49
N GLN A 27 9.52 -4.37 6.54
CA GLN A 27 10.18 -4.58 7.83
C GLN A 27 11.15 -5.75 7.79
N SER A 28 10.86 -6.80 7.05
CA SER A 28 11.72 -7.98 6.98
C SER A 28 12.81 -7.89 5.91
N ASN A 29 12.76 -6.89 5.04
CA ASN A 29 13.77 -6.71 4.01
C ASN A 29 14.97 -5.94 4.56
N ARG A 30 15.99 -6.68 4.97
CA ARG A 30 17.21 -6.09 5.53
C ARG A 30 17.95 -5.19 4.56
N GLU A 31 17.91 -5.51 3.28
CA GLU A 31 18.55 -4.69 2.24
C GLU A 31 17.98 -3.27 2.23
N ILE A 32 16.66 -3.16 2.28
CA ILE A 32 16.01 -1.85 2.31
C ILE A 32 16.42 -1.07 3.55
N GLN A 33 16.42 -1.73 4.72
CA GLN A 33 16.76 -1.07 5.97
C GLN A 33 18.24 -0.68 6.06
N GLN A 34 19.12 -1.49 5.50
CA GLN A 34 20.56 -1.21 5.51
C GLN A 34 20.94 -0.16 4.47
N THR A 35 20.35 -0.22 3.29
CA THR A 35 20.66 0.69 2.20
C THR A 35 19.98 2.06 2.38
N TYR A 36 18.78 2.07 2.97
CA TYR A 36 17.98 3.28 3.13
C TYR A 36 17.56 3.51 4.58
N PRO A 37 18.51 3.56 5.54
CA PRO A 37 18.16 3.83 6.93
C PRO A 37 17.60 5.23 7.06
N GLY A 38 16.47 5.37 7.74
CA GLY A 38 15.83 6.67 7.96
C GLY A 38 15.02 7.19 6.79
N PHE A 39 14.92 6.46 5.68
CA PHE A 39 14.07 6.86 4.58
C PHE A 39 12.60 6.59 4.91
N ARG A 40 11.75 7.53 4.51
CA ARG A 40 10.30 7.35 4.63
C ARG A 40 9.84 6.36 3.57
N ILE A 41 9.02 5.39 3.98
CA ILE A 41 8.46 4.40 3.06
C ILE A 41 7.00 4.76 2.78
N LEU A 42 6.67 4.87 1.50
CA LEU A 42 5.30 5.08 1.04
C LEU A 42 4.79 3.78 0.42
N TYR A 43 3.53 3.44 0.69
CA TYR A 43 2.91 2.22 0.20
C TYR A 43 1.82 2.57 -0.80
N GLY A 44 1.82 1.89 -1.94
CA GLY A 44 0.80 2.08 -2.96
C GLY A 44 0.15 0.75 -3.34
N ILE A 45 -1.17 0.70 -3.34
CA ILE A 45 -1.92 -0.48 -3.76
C ILE A 45 -2.71 -0.15 -5.01
N PHE A 46 -2.38 -0.82 -6.11
CA PHE A 46 -3.04 -0.65 -7.39
C PHE A 46 -4.04 -1.78 -7.59
N SER A 47 -5.27 -1.45 -8.00
CA SER A 47 -6.30 -2.46 -8.22
C SER A 47 -7.22 -2.07 -9.36
N LYS A 48 -7.69 -3.09 -10.10
CA LYS A 48 -8.76 -2.91 -11.08
C LYS A 48 -10.13 -2.96 -10.42
N SER A 49 -10.24 -3.68 -9.30
CA SER A 49 -11.45 -3.72 -8.51
C SER A 49 -11.41 -2.61 -7.46
N ASP A 50 -12.51 -2.48 -6.73
CA ASP A 50 -12.59 -1.51 -5.66
C ASP A 50 -11.81 -1.98 -4.42
N PHE A 51 -11.79 -1.15 -3.39
CA PHE A 51 -11.17 -1.46 -2.10
C PHE A 51 -12.24 -1.60 -1.05
N THR A 52 -11.98 -2.39 0.00
CA THR A 52 -12.93 -2.51 1.12
C THR A 52 -12.96 -1.21 1.92
N LYS A 53 -14.07 -0.98 2.64
CA LYS A 53 -14.19 0.17 3.54
C LYS A 53 -13.06 0.19 4.57
N ARG A 54 -12.69 -0.99 5.07
CA ARG A 54 -11.60 -1.11 6.04
C ARG A 54 -10.30 -0.57 5.47
N LEU A 55 -10.01 -0.87 4.20
CA LEU A 55 -8.81 -0.38 3.55
C LEU A 55 -8.88 1.13 3.27
N TYR A 56 -10.04 1.63 2.87
CA TYR A 56 -10.24 3.07 2.73
C TYR A 56 -10.00 3.81 4.06
N ASP A 57 -10.51 3.26 5.15
CA ASP A 57 -10.34 3.86 6.48
C ASP A 57 -8.86 3.89 6.88
N LEU A 58 -8.13 2.82 6.59
CA LEU A 58 -6.69 2.77 6.85
C LEU A 58 -5.93 3.82 6.04
N ALA A 59 -6.28 3.99 4.78
CA ALA A 59 -5.63 4.98 3.92
C ALA A 59 -5.94 6.40 4.39
N ALA A 60 -7.15 6.65 4.86
CA ALA A 60 -7.54 7.96 5.38
C ALA A 60 -6.77 8.30 6.66
N ALA A 61 -6.45 7.29 7.47
CA ALA A 61 -5.72 7.48 8.73
C ALA A 61 -4.19 7.43 8.55
N ASN A 62 -3.70 7.04 7.38
CA ASN A 62 -2.28 6.81 7.16
C ASN A 62 -1.80 7.57 5.92
N GLU A 63 -1.02 8.61 6.13
CA GLU A 63 -0.52 9.45 5.04
C GLU A 63 0.44 8.71 4.09
N ALA A 64 1.03 7.62 4.54
CA ALA A 64 1.97 6.86 3.74
C ALA A 64 1.32 5.77 2.87
N LEU A 65 -0.01 5.62 2.95
CA LEU A 65 -0.73 4.62 2.18
C LEU A 65 -1.58 5.27 1.09
N PHE A 66 -1.32 4.88 -0.16
CA PHE A 66 -2.05 5.36 -1.32
C PHE A 66 -2.83 4.21 -1.95
N LEU A 67 -4.10 4.45 -2.25
CA LEU A 67 -4.93 3.50 -2.96
C LEU A 67 -5.19 4.04 -4.37
N ILE A 68 -4.83 3.25 -5.37
CA ILE A 68 -4.92 3.68 -6.77
C ILE A 68 -5.78 2.68 -7.52
N ASN A 69 -6.97 3.14 -7.91
CA ASN A 69 -7.83 2.38 -8.82
C ASN A 69 -7.42 2.70 -10.25
N GLU A 70 -7.77 1.82 -11.19
CA GLU A 70 -7.44 1.99 -12.60
C GLU A 70 -7.78 3.38 -13.14
N ASP A 71 -8.87 3.96 -12.66
CA ASP A 71 -9.38 5.23 -13.18
C ASP A 71 -9.06 6.45 -12.32
N LYS A 72 -8.64 6.25 -11.07
CA LYS A 72 -8.43 7.38 -10.17
C LYS A 72 -7.59 7.01 -8.96
N ILE A 73 -6.97 8.03 -8.35
CA ILE A 73 -6.30 7.88 -7.06
C ILE A 73 -7.34 8.04 -5.96
N VAL A 74 -7.35 7.10 -5.03
CA VAL A 74 -8.31 7.07 -3.93
C VAL A 74 -7.57 7.22 -2.61
N GLY A 75 -8.19 7.92 -1.65
CA GLY A 75 -7.65 8.06 -0.31
C GLY A 75 -6.68 9.22 -0.11
N LYS A 76 -6.44 9.99 -1.12
CA LYS A 76 -5.57 11.19 -1.04
C LYS A 76 -6.14 12.34 -1.81
#